data_7b25cf3fdb7a4d9147d5b8920acc6bdd
#
_entry.id   7b25cf3fdb7a4d9147d5b8920acc6bdd
#
_cell.length_a   1.000
_cell.length_b   1.000
_cell.length_c   1.000
_cell.angle_alpha   90.00
_cell.angle_beta   90.00
_cell.angle_gamma   90.00
#
_symmetry.space_group_name_H-M   'P 1'
#
loop_
_entity.id
_entity.type
_entity.pdbx_description
1 polymer ?
#
loop_
_entity_poly.entity_id
_entity_poly.type
_entity_poly.pdbx_seq_one_letter_code
_entity_poly.pdbx_strand_id
1 'polypeptide(L)'
;MNSSNEPHPEQYNRPEQTPATVFITSLLIAALSHGITAKAETKLSKSYVRGKAWPGGSPASTEVPDDPALPALAAIRAAGVTGAIRAPGLGDGPVEFLLRGYTPGSRATFEARSGRRRVAVKAYAGDPAPEAALYEALAAAGLGGESDVRVPPLLAWDRDLRVLVIGWLEGPTLGELVKGGQGKRAGELAARWLRRTASLTVKLGPRLDAARMLYRARDWAASLVIVSNDSALGTAATELVGMLAKTRPKPSAPHLVHGTLYARHILDLGDGPGVIDWQRFGQGPLELDAGTFLATISRLGLLHESRATEVAQAEEAFLTGTAGILDPRALAWHRAAMLLRLANKQHRRHDDWRPRARALLGEAARLAAAAG
;
A
#
# COMPACT_ATOMS: atom_id res chain seq x y z
N MET A 1 41.29 43.37 41.17
CA MET A 1 41.77 42.31 40.28
C MET A 1 40.77 41.18 40.33
N ASN A 2 40.10 40.99 39.31
CA ASN A 2 39.36 39.89 38.72
C ASN A 2 37.99 40.30 38.20
N SER A 3 37.98 40.49 36.93
CA SER A 3 36.79 40.70 36.08
C SER A 3 36.06 39.41 35.87
N SER A 4 34.79 39.37 36.24
CA SER A 4 33.85 38.32 35.87
C SER A 4 33.10 38.72 34.60
N ASN A 5 33.36 37.99 33.51
CA ASN A 5 32.61 38.03 32.25
C ASN A 5 31.32 37.23 32.39
N GLU A 6 30.17 37.85 32.31
CA GLU A 6 28.88 37.19 32.04
C GLU A 6 28.64 37.15 30.52
N PRO A 7 28.19 36.03 29.96
CA PRO A 7 27.79 36.00 28.57
C PRO A 7 26.33 36.45 28.36
N HIS A 8 26.13 37.27 27.33
CA HIS A 8 24.84 37.73 26.81
C HIS A 8 23.96 36.57 26.31
N PRO A 9 22.61 36.64 26.45
CA PRO A 9 21.70 35.63 25.90
C PRO A 9 21.60 35.73 24.38
N GLU A 10 21.79 34.60 23.72
CA GLU A 10 21.61 34.43 22.28
C GLU A 10 20.16 34.66 21.87
N GLN A 11 19.98 35.45 20.82
CA GLN A 11 18.73 35.70 20.13
C GLN A 11 18.27 34.41 19.41
N TYR A 12 17.11 33.89 19.79
CA TYR A 12 16.42 32.84 19.06
C TYR A 12 15.97 33.33 17.67
N ASN A 13 16.66 32.91 16.63
CA ASN A 13 16.23 33.07 15.25
C ASN A 13 14.94 32.24 15.00
N ARG A 14 13.87 32.92 14.57
CA ARG A 14 12.69 32.30 13.99
C ARG A 14 13.09 31.62 12.68
N PRO A 15 12.62 30.38 12.40
CA PRO A 15 12.84 29.78 11.09
C PRO A 15 12.04 30.55 10.03
N GLU A 16 12.71 31.02 9.00
CA GLU A 16 12.14 31.61 7.80
C GLU A 16 11.20 30.57 7.13
N GLN A 17 9.99 31.02 6.80
CA GLN A 17 9.06 30.26 5.99
C GLN A 17 9.64 30.11 4.58
N THR A 18 9.83 28.87 4.15
CA THR A 18 10.34 28.58 2.82
C THR A 18 9.38 29.03 1.72
N PRO A 19 9.87 29.54 0.58
CA PRO A 19 9.07 30.14 -0.49
C PRO A 19 8.01 29.24 -1.14
N ALA A 20 8.06 27.92 -0.92
CA ALA A 20 7.14 26.95 -1.51
C ALA A 20 5.69 27.07 -1.01
N THR A 21 5.47 27.48 0.23
CA THR A 21 4.11 27.59 0.80
C THR A 21 3.37 28.82 0.28
N VAL A 22 4.08 29.88 -0.03
CA VAL A 22 3.52 31.12 -0.59
C VAL A 22 3.14 30.93 -2.07
N PHE A 23 3.87 30.08 -2.80
CA PHE A 23 3.62 29.82 -4.22
C PHE A 23 2.33 29.05 -4.49
N ILE A 24 1.96 28.11 -3.63
CA ILE A 24 0.75 27.28 -3.80
C ILE A 24 -0.52 28.10 -3.53
N THR A 25 -0.50 28.98 -2.55
CA THR A 25 -1.64 29.86 -2.24
C THR A 25 -1.86 30.92 -3.31
N SER A 26 -0.79 31.46 -3.89
CA SER A 26 -0.86 32.43 -4.99
C SER A 26 -1.33 31.82 -6.32
N LEU A 27 -1.02 30.55 -6.60
CA LEU A 27 -1.49 29.85 -7.80
C LEU A 27 -2.99 29.51 -7.73
N LEU A 28 -3.54 29.22 -6.55
CA LEU A 28 -4.98 28.98 -6.37
C LEU A 28 -5.81 30.26 -6.54
N ILE A 29 -5.29 31.41 -6.11
CA ILE A 29 -5.99 32.71 -6.28
C ILE A 29 -5.89 33.22 -7.72
N ALA A 30 -4.79 32.97 -8.41
CA ALA A 30 -4.62 33.34 -9.82
C ALA A 30 -5.46 32.49 -10.78
N ALA A 31 -5.74 31.22 -10.44
CA ALA A 31 -6.61 30.33 -11.25
C ALA A 31 -8.09 30.70 -11.18
N LEU A 32 -8.51 31.36 -10.10
CA LEU A 32 -9.89 31.82 -9.91
C LEU A 32 -10.20 33.19 -10.54
N SER A 33 -9.19 33.99 -10.88
CA SER A 33 -9.37 35.34 -11.39
C SER A 33 -9.16 35.50 -12.92
N HIS A 34 -8.64 34.48 -13.59
CA HIS A 34 -8.46 34.54 -15.05
C HIS A 34 -9.05 33.26 -15.64
N GLY A 35 -10.24 33.40 -16.27
CA GLY A 35 -10.96 32.34 -16.96
C GLY A 35 -10.12 31.59 -17.99
N ILE A 36 -9.27 30.68 -17.55
CA ILE A 36 -8.55 29.74 -18.41
C ILE A 36 -9.41 28.51 -18.63
N THR A 37 -10.28 28.67 -19.65
CA THR A 37 -11.14 27.64 -20.19
C THR A 37 -10.35 26.53 -20.91
N ALA A 38 -10.84 25.28 -20.70
CA ALA A 38 -10.90 24.15 -21.66
C ALA A 38 -9.63 23.59 -22.31
N LYS A 39 -8.46 24.22 -22.28
CA LYS A 39 -7.24 23.63 -22.90
C LYS A 39 -6.32 22.90 -21.93
N ALA A 40 -6.41 23.12 -20.64
CA ALA A 40 -5.62 22.41 -19.63
C ALA A 40 -6.22 21.04 -19.28
N GLU A 41 -7.53 20.87 -19.36
CA GLU A 41 -8.20 19.59 -19.10
C GLU A 41 -7.88 18.51 -20.15
N THR A 42 -7.64 18.91 -21.42
CA THR A 42 -7.37 17.97 -22.50
C THR A 42 -5.94 17.38 -22.45
N LYS A 43 -5.00 18.00 -21.75
CA LYS A 43 -3.62 17.51 -21.62
C LYS A 43 -3.42 16.60 -20.41
N LEU A 44 -4.23 16.76 -19.34
CA LEU A 44 -4.23 15.90 -18.17
C LEU A 44 -5.07 14.62 -18.35
N SER A 45 -6.06 14.64 -19.27
CA SER A 45 -6.93 13.48 -19.53
C SER A 45 -6.33 12.45 -20.49
N LYS A 46 -5.32 12.82 -21.30
CA LYS A 46 -4.71 11.93 -22.29
C LYS A 46 -3.52 11.09 -21.80
N SER A 47 -2.99 11.32 -20.60
CA SER A 47 -1.89 10.52 -20.05
C SER A 47 -2.32 9.43 -19.06
N TYR A 48 -3.62 9.30 -18.75
CA TYR A 48 -4.17 8.22 -17.97
C TYR A 48 -4.82 7.15 -18.86
N VAL A 49 -4.00 6.37 -19.54
CA VAL A 49 -4.45 5.06 -20.02
C VAL A 49 -4.90 4.29 -18.78
N ARG A 50 -6.19 3.92 -18.75
CA ARG A 50 -6.81 3.08 -17.72
C ARG A 50 -5.95 1.84 -17.48
N GLY A 51 -4.98 1.92 -16.60
CA GLY A 51 -4.38 0.73 -16.02
C GLY A 51 -5.47 0.05 -15.22
N LYS A 52 -6.12 -0.97 -15.81
CA LYS A 52 -7.08 -1.81 -15.10
C LYS A 52 -6.37 -2.37 -13.89
N ALA A 53 -6.73 -1.85 -12.71
CA ALA A 53 -6.29 -2.41 -11.46
C ALA A 53 -6.83 -3.84 -11.37
N TRP A 54 -5.95 -4.77 -11.07
CA TRP A 54 -6.30 -6.13 -10.75
C TRP A 54 -7.40 -6.18 -9.68
N PRO A 55 -8.54 -6.77 -9.98
CA PRO A 55 -9.14 -7.87 -9.26
C PRO A 55 -9.65 -8.93 -10.24
N GLY A 56 -9.15 -10.16 -10.11
CA GLY A 56 -9.72 -11.33 -10.78
C GLY A 56 -9.94 -11.21 -12.28
N GLY A 57 -8.99 -11.69 -13.12
CA GLY A 57 -9.33 -12.14 -14.45
C GLY A 57 -9.30 -11.14 -15.62
N SER A 58 -8.34 -10.22 -15.69
CA SER A 58 -7.93 -9.77 -17.03
C SER A 58 -7.04 -10.86 -17.64
N PRO A 59 -7.22 -11.23 -18.91
CA PRO A 59 -6.32 -12.18 -19.56
C PRO A 59 -4.89 -11.64 -19.42
N ALA A 60 -3.97 -12.50 -18.96
CA ALA A 60 -2.57 -12.16 -18.88
C ALA A 60 -2.08 -11.81 -20.28
N SER A 61 -1.49 -10.63 -20.45
CA SER A 61 -0.88 -10.25 -21.72
C SER A 61 0.54 -10.80 -21.77
N THR A 62 0.93 -11.35 -22.91
CA THR A 62 2.32 -11.72 -23.20
C THR A 62 3.13 -10.53 -23.73
N GLU A 63 2.48 -9.43 -24.01
CA GLU A 63 3.12 -8.23 -24.53
C GLU A 63 3.87 -7.48 -23.41
N VAL A 64 5.15 -7.20 -23.68
CA VAL A 64 6.01 -6.39 -22.79
C VAL A 64 5.83 -4.92 -23.15
N PRO A 65 5.32 -4.08 -22.22
CA PRO A 65 5.09 -2.66 -22.50
C PRO A 65 6.35 -1.94 -22.93
N ASP A 66 6.19 -0.94 -23.80
CA ASP A 66 7.26 0.00 -24.12
C ASP A 66 7.23 1.16 -23.12
N ASP A 67 8.16 1.13 -22.18
CA ASP A 67 8.25 2.15 -21.12
C ASP A 67 9.72 2.44 -20.81
N PRO A 68 10.25 3.59 -21.29
CA PRO A 68 11.66 3.95 -21.11
C PRO A 68 12.04 4.22 -19.65
N ALA A 69 11.06 4.44 -18.76
CA ALA A 69 11.32 4.58 -17.32
C ALA A 69 11.69 3.23 -16.65
N LEU A 70 11.43 2.11 -17.32
CA LEU A 70 11.65 0.75 -16.82
C LEU A 70 12.74 0.04 -17.66
N PRO A 71 14.05 0.18 -17.35
CA PRO A 71 15.16 -0.31 -18.16
C PRO A 71 15.05 -1.82 -18.49
N ALA A 72 14.57 -2.62 -17.54
CA ALA A 72 14.40 -4.06 -17.75
C ALA A 72 13.47 -4.41 -18.90
N LEU A 73 12.46 -3.57 -19.22
CA LEU A 73 11.51 -3.88 -20.28
C LEU A 73 12.17 -3.87 -21.67
N ALA A 74 13.06 -2.91 -21.93
CA ALA A 74 13.83 -2.86 -23.16
C ALA A 74 14.74 -4.09 -23.31
N ALA A 75 15.44 -4.48 -22.23
CA ALA A 75 16.30 -5.66 -22.22
C ALA A 75 15.49 -6.96 -22.43
N ILE A 76 14.32 -7.10 -21.78
CA ILE A 76 13.43 -8.26 -21.93
C ILE A 76 12.91 -8.37 -23.38
N ARG A 77 12.54 -7.25 -24.01
CA ARG A 77 12.09 -7.27 -25.42
C ARG A 77 13.21 -7.68 -26.37
N ALA A 78 14.44 -7.22 -26.13
CA ALA A 78 15.58 -7.49 -27.01
C ALA A 78 16.10 -8.94 -26.90
N ALA A 79 16.20 -9.48 -25.71
CA ALA A 79 16.89 -10.74 -25.43
C ALA A 79 15.99 -11.83 -24.80
N GLY A 80 14.70 -11.56 -24.62
CA GLY A 80 13.82 -12.40 -23.80
C GLY A 80 14.16 -12.33 -22.31
N VAL A 81 13.32 -12.96 -21.47
CA VAL A 81 13.49 -12.92 -20.02
C VAL A 81 14.79 -13.60 -19.57
N THR A 82 15.08 -14.79 -20.10
CA THR A 82 16.26 -15.59 -19.75
C THR A 82 17.57 -14.96 -20.25
N GLY A 83 17.52 -14.26 -21.37
CA GLY A 83 18.68 -13.53 -21.91
C GLY A 83 18.95 -12.21 -21.19
N ALA A 84 17.90 -11.52 -20.77
CA ALA A 84 18.00 -10.22 -20.11
C ALA A 84 18.22 -10.32 -18.61
N ILE A 85 17.61 -11.32 -17.96
CA ILE A 85 17.56 -11.45 -16.50
C ILE A 85 17.96 -12.87 -16.13
N ARG A 86 19.03 -12.99 -15.35
CA ARG A 86 19.33 -14.28 -14.72
C ARG A 86 18.23 -14.57 -13.70
N ALA A 87 17.33 -15.48 -14.06
CA ALA A 87 16.24 -15.91 -13.19
C ALA A 87 16.54 -17.32 -12.66
N PRO A 88 17.31 -17.45 -11.54
CA PRO A 88 17.56 -18.74 -10.92
C PRO A 88 16.22 -19.40 -10.59
N GLY A 89 16.11 -20.69 -10.89
CA GLY A 89 14.88 -21.42 -10.62
C GLY A 89 13.95 -21.62 -11.83
N LEU A 90 14.19 -21.01 -13.01
CA LEU A 90 13.40 -21.30 -14.20
C LEU A 90 13.95 -22.48 -15.04
N GLY A 91 15.24 -22.83 -14.92
CA GLY A 91 15.90 -23.85 -15.76
C GLY A 91 16.10 -23.38 -17.21
N ASP A 92 16.60 -24.29 -18.06
CA ASP A 92 16.98 -23.97 -19.46
C ASP A 92 15.86 -24.19 -20.48
N GLY A 93 14.64 -24.45 -20.01
CA GLY A 93 13.47 -24.70 -20.88
C GLY A 93 12.79 -23.42 -21.37
N PRO A 94 11.82 -23.54 -22.28
CA PRO A 94 11.04 -22.41 -22.76
C PRO A 94 10.33 -21.73 -21.59
N VAL A 95 10.35 -20.38 -21.57
CA VAL A 95 9.75 -19.56 -20.52
C VAL A 95 8.52 -18.86 -21.07
N GLU A 96 7.37 -19.17 -20.49
CA GLU A 96 6.15 -18.38 -20.65
C GLU A 96 6.23 -17.14 -19.77
N PHE A 97 5.95 -15.96 -20.35
CA PHE A 97 6.08 -14.67 -19.68
C PHE A 97 4.76 -13.91 -19.73
N LEU A 98 4.14 -13.68 -18.57
CA LEU A 98 2.81 -13.12 -18.44
C LEU A 98 2.85 -11.82 -17.63
N LEU A 99 2.37 -10.71 -18.22
CA LEU A 99 2.22 -9.44 -17.51
C LEU A 99 1.07 -9.55 -16.48
N ARG A 100 1.41 -9.39 -15.21
CA ARG A 100 0.48 -9.47 -14.08
C ARG A 100 0.07 -8.11 -13.54
N GLY A 101 0.88 -7.10 -13.70
CA GLY A 101 0.57 -5.75 -13.28
C GLY A 101 1.49 -4.74 -13.94
N TYR A 102 0.93 -3.58 -14.31
CA TYR A 102 1.69 -2.49 -14.89
C TYR A 102 1.18 -1.14 -14.41
N THR A 103 2.11 -0.29 -14.06
CA THR A 103 1.88 1.11 -13.74
C THR A 103 2.86 1.93 -14.57
N PRO A 104 2.42 2.62 -15.62
CA PRO A 104 3.29 3.40 -16.49
C PRO A 104 4.22 4.33 -15.72
N GLY A 105 5.48 4.41 -16.14
CA GLY A 105 6.52 5.25 -15.53
C GLY A 105 6.91 4.84 -14.10
N SER A 106 6.44 3.69 -13.59
CA SER A 106 6.66 3.29 -12.21
C SER A 106 7.14 1.86 -12.06
N ARG A 107 6.38 0.88 -12.54
CA ARG A 107 6.68 -0.54 -12.36
C ARG A 107 5.89 -1.47 -13.27
N ALA A 108 6.46 -2.64 -13.52
CA ALA A 108 5.78 -3.79 -14.10
C ALA A 108 6.06 -5.05 -13.27
N THR A 109 5.10 -5.96 -13.20
CA THR A 109 5.25 -7.26 -12.55
C THR A 109 4.83 -8.33 -13.53
N PHE A 110 5.70 -9.28 -13.75
CA PHE A 110 5.48 -10.42 -14.62
C PHE A 110 5.53 -11.71 -13.83
N GLU A 111 4.81 -12.69 -14.30
CA GLU A 111 4.98 -14.09 -13.93
C GLU A 111 5.79 -14.76 -15.05
N ALA A 112 6.89 -15.39 -14.68
CA ALA A 112 7.68 -16.22 -15.58
C ALA A 112 7.52 -17.69 -15.17
N ARG A 113 7.20 -18.55 -16.14
CA ARG A 113 6.96 -19.99 -15.96
C ARG A 113 7.86 -20.81 -16.85
N SER A 114 8.43 -21.89 -16.30
CA SER A 114 9.12 -22.91 -17.07
C SER A 114 8.76 -24.29 -16.46
N GLY A 115 7.94 -25.06 -17.17
CA GLY A 115 7.37 -26.27 -16.63
C GLY A 115 6.56 -26.03 -15.35
N ARG A 116 6.94 -26.64 -14.24
CA ARG A 116 6.30 -26.43 -12.93
C ARG A 116 6.89 -25.26 -12.13
N ARG A 117 7.97 -24.67 -12.58
CA ARG A 117 8.63 -23.59 -11.88
C ARG A 117 8.01 -22.25 -12.23
N ARG A 118 7.80 -21.42 -11.21
CA ARG A 118 7.20 -20.09 -11.33
C ARG A 118 7.97 -19.08 -10.51
N VAL A 119 8.22 -17.92 -11.08
CA VAL A 119 8.83 -16.78 -10.36
C VAL A 119 8.08 -15.49 -10.72
N ALA A 120 8.16 -14.49 -9.84
CA ALA A 120 7.72 -13.15 -10.14
C ALA A 120 8.94 -12.29 -10.52
N VAL A 121 8.87 -11.63 -11.67
CA VAL A 121 9.85 -10.66 -12.14
C VAL A 121 9.25 -9.27 -11.99
N LYS A 122 9.86 -8.43 -11.16
CA LYS A 122 9.38 -7.07 -10.86
C LYS A 122 10.38 -6.06 -11.40
N ALA A 123 9.96 -5.28 -12.39
CA ALA A 123 10.73 -4.18 -12.97
C ALA A 123 10.28 -2.83 -12.38
N TYR A 124 11.23 -1.93 -12.10
CA TYR A 124 10.99 -0.66 -11.42
C TYR A 124 11.59 0.52 -12.17
N ALA A 125 10.98 1.70 -11.99
CA ALA A 125 11.59 2.96 -12.38
C ALA A 125 12.64 3.45 -11.35
N GLY A 126 12.49 3.07 -10.08
CA GLY A 126 13.40 3.40 -8.98
C GLY A 126 14.38 2.27 -8.63
N ASP A 127 15.29 2.53 -7.68
CA ASP A 127 16.24 1.54 -7.18
C ASP A 127 15.52 0.40 -6.41
N PRO A 128 15.67 -0.87 -6.80
CA PRO A 128 15.08 -2.01 -6.10
C PRO A 128 15.88 -2.46 -4.86
N ALA A 129 17.08 -1.95 -4.64
CA ALA A 129 17.98 -2.39 -3.56
C ALA A 129 17.33 -2.37 -2.16
N PRO A 130 16.50 -1.37 -1.77
CA PRO A 130 15.84 -1.41 -0.47
C PRO A 130 14.86 -2.58 -0.32
N GLU A 131 14.15 -2.96 -1.39
CA GLU A 131 13.23 -4.13 -1.36
C GLU A 131 14.02 -5.44 -1.38
N ALA A 132 15.16 -5.51 -2.11
CA ALA A 132 16.07 -6.66 -2.08
C ALA A 132 16.61 -6.91 -0.67
N ALA A 133 17.17 -5.88 -0.04
CA ALA A 133 17.70 -5.96 1.33
C ALA A 133 16.61 -6.38 2.35
N LEU A 134 15.35 -5.97 2.13
CA LEU A 134 14.25 -6.43 2.96
C LEU A 134 14.02 -7.94 2.81
N TYR A 135 13.95 -8.48 1.59
CA TYR A 135 13.74 -9.91 1.38
C TYR A 135 14.87 -10.74 2.00
N GLU A 136 16.13 -10.29 1.89
CA GLU A 136 17.27 -10.91 2.55
C GLU A 136 17.13 -10.92 4.08
N ALA A 137 16.74 -9.78 4.66
CA ALA A 137 16.52 -9.67 6.11
C ALA A 137 15.33 -10.53 6.60
N LEU A 138 14.25 -10.64 5.81
CA LEU A 138 13.11 -11.49 6.13
C LEU A 138 13.48 -12.98 6.03
N ALA A 139 14.29 -13.36 5.05
CA ALA A 139 14.82 -14.73 4.94
C ALA A 139 15.71 -15.06 6.15
N ALA A 140 16.63 -14.17 6.54
CA ALA A 140 17.46 -14.32 7.72
C ALA A 140 16.64 -14.40 9.03
N ALA A 141 15.48 -13.74 9.08
CA ALA A 141 14.52 -13.84 10.19
C ALA A 141 13.63 -15.12 10.14
N GLY A 142 13.90 -16.05 9.22
CA GLY A 142 13.21 -17.34 9.10
C GLY A 142 11.89 -17.31 8.33
N LEU A 143 11.66 -16.29 7.49
CA LEU A 143 10.42 -16.18 6.69
C LEU A 143 10.59 -16.59 5.21
N GLY A 144 11.81 -16.91 4.78
CA GLY A 144 12.11 -17.26 3.39
C GLY A 144 12.07 -18.76 3.05
N GLY A 145 11.78 -19.63 4.03
CA GLY A 145 11.83 -21.08 3.90
C GLY A 145 10.48 -21.79 4.00
N GLU A 146 10.50 -23.00 4.52
CA GLU A 146 9.31 -23.84 4.76
C GLU A 146 8.61 -23.54 6.10
N SER A 147 8.81 -22.33 6.64
CA SER A 147 8.12 -21.92 7.87
C SER A 147 6.63 -21.78 7.62
N ASP A 148 5.86 -21.83 8.69
CA ASP A 148 4.42 -21.69 8.71
C ASP A 148 3.92 -20.26 8.38
N VAL A 149 4.84 -19.29 8.26
CA VAL A 149 4.60 -17.89 7.87
C VAL A 149 5.70 -17.48 6.90
N ARG A 150 5.34 -17.15 5.66
CA ARG A 150 6.31 -17.02 4.58
C ARG A 150 6.23 -15.70 3.82
N VAL A 151 7.36 -15.33 3.23
CA VAL A 151 7.45 -14.34 2.15
C VAL A 151 8.12 -15.00 0.94
N PRO A 152 7.92 -14.47 -0.29
CA PRO A 152 8.67 -14.97 -1.44
C PRO A 152 10.17 -14.93 -1.20
N PRO A 153 10.93 -15.99 -1.46
CA PRO A 153 12.39 -15.92 -1.42
C PRO A 153 12.92 -15.00 -2.51
N LEU A 154 13.90 -14.16 -2.20
CA LEU A 154 14.66 -13.42 -3.21
C LEU A 154 15.55 -14.40 -3.96
N LEU A 155 15.42 -14.46 -5.28
CA LEU A 155 16.19 -15.36 -6.14
C LEU A 155 17.34 -14.63 -6.84
N ALA A 156 17.09 -13.41 -7.31
CA ALA A 156 18.06 -12.53 -7.94
C ALA A 156 17.58 -11.09 -7.94
N TRP A 157 18.50 -10.15 -8.11
CA TRP A 157 18.16 -8.77 -8.42
C TRP A 157 19.31 -8.10 -9.18
N ASP A 158 18.97 -7.05 -9.92
CA ASP A 158 19.92 -6.26 -10.69
C ASP A 158 19.60 -4.79 -10.53
N ARG A 159 20.60 -4.00 -10.13
CA ARG A 159 20.46 -2.57 -9.88
C ARG A 159 20.35 -1.78 -11.16
N ASP A 160 21.11 -2.13 -12.19
CA ASP A 160 21.18 -1.36 -13.45
C ASP A 160 19.91 -1.58 -14.27
N LEU A 161 19.43 -2.82 -14.34
CA LEU A 161 18.14 -3.16 -14.91
C LEU A 161 16.95 -2.81 -13.99
N ARG A 162 17.20 -2.47 -12.73
CA ARG A 162 16.17 -2.18 -11.71
C ARG A 162 15.12 -3.26 -11.61
N VAL A 163 15.57 -4.49 -11.45
CA VAL A 163 14.71 -5.67 -11.42
C VAL A 163 14.94 -6.51 -10.17
N LEU A 164 13.85 -7.12 -9.67
CA LEU A 164 13.85 -8.17 -8.67
C LEU A 164 13.24 -9.44 -9.25
N VAL A 165 13.83 -10.58 -8.96
CA VAL A 165 13.26 -11.91 -9.22
C VAL A 165 13.01 -12.57 -7.88
N ILE A 166 11.77 -12.89 -7.59
CA ILE A 166 11.36 -13.53 -6.33
C ILE A 166 10.59 -14.80 -6.63
N GLY A 167 10.63 -15.76 -5.71
CA GLY A 167 9.84 -16.99 -5.78
C GLY A 167 8.35 -16.69 -5.88
N TRP A 168 7.61 -17.64 -6.42
CA TRP A 168 6.15 -17.57 -6.50
C TRP A 168 5.53 -18.24 -5.28
N LEU A 169 4.65 -17.55 -4.58
CA LEU A 169 3.78 -18.15 -3.58
C LEU A 169 2.42 -18.43 -4.22
N GLU A 170 1.89 -19.64 -4.04
CA GLU A 170 0.64 -20.07 -4.62
C GLU A 170 -0.40 -20.31 -3.54
N GLY A 171 -1.59 -19.76 -3.77
CA GLY A 171 -2.73 -19.88 -2.87
C GLY A 171 -3.75 -18.79 -3.10
N PRO A 172 -5.00 -18.98 -2.64
CA PRO A 172 -6.00 -17.94 -2.69
C PRO A 172 -5.64 -16.79 -1.77
N THR A 173 -5.95 -15.57 -2.18
CA THR A 173 -5.83 -14.39 -1.31
C THR A 173 -6.87 -14.43 -0.20
N LEU A 174 -6.60 -13.78 0.95
CA LEU A 174 -7.61 -13.70 2.02
C LEU A 174 -8.89 -12.98 1.56
N GLY A 175 -8.79 -12.07 0.59
CA GLY A 175 -9.97 -11.47 -0.03
C GLY A 175 -10.81 -12.48 -0.82
N GLU A 176 -10.18 -13.47 -1.46
CA GLU A 176 -10.86 -14.57 -2.14
C GLU A 176 -11.45 -15.56 -1.15
N LEU A 177 -10.77 -15.86 -0.04
CA LEU A 177 -11.34 -16.70 1.03
C LEU A 177 -12.63 -16.09 1.58
N VAL A 178 -12.65 -14.80 1.92
CA VAL A 178 -13.87 -14.10 2.39
C VAL A 178 -14.98 -14.19 1.34
N LYS A 179 -14.68 -14.03 0.06
CA LYS A 179 -15.66 -14.16 -1.02
C LYS A 179 -16.16 -15.60 -1.19
N GLY A 180 -15.34 -16.56 -0.86
CA GLY A 180 -15.61 -18.00 -0.94
C GLY A 180 -16.25 -18.62 0.31
N GLY A 181 -16.68 -17.82 1.32
CA GLY A 181 -17.31 -18.36 2.52
C GLY A 181 -16.34 -18.87 3.59
N GLN A 182 -15.09 -18.35 3.60
CA GLN A 182 -14.04 -18.76 4.54
C GLN A 182 -13.51 -17.57 5.33
N GLY A 183 -14.42 -16.71 5.82
CA GLY A 183 -14.07 -15.48 6.53
C GLY A 183 -13.23 -15.74 7.78
N LYS A 184 -13.65 -16.69 8.62
CA LYS A 184 -12.93 -17.07 9.84
C LYS A 184 -11.47 -17.42 9.55
N ARG A 185 -11.22 -18.30 8.55
CA ARG A 185 -9.86 -18.70 8.16
C ARG A 185 -9.04 -17.51 7.68
N ALA A 186 -9.64 -16.59 6.92
CA ALA A 186 -8.96 -15.37 6.49
C ALA A 186 -8.51 -14.51 7.67
N GLY A 187 -9.35 -14.37 8.70
CA GLY A 187 -9.01 -13.65 9.93
C GLY A 187 -7.88 -14.32 10.71
N GLU A 188 -7.95 -15.64 10.90
CA GLU A 188 -6.93 -16.43 11.61
C GLU A 188 -5.55 -16.32 10.95
N LEU A 189 -5.48 -16.43 9.62
CA LEU A 189 -4.22 -16.31 8.87
C LEU A 189 -3.64 -14.90 8.95
N ALA A 190 -4.46 -13.86 8.86
CA ALA A 190 -4.00 -12.48 9.03
C ALA A 190 -3.49 -12.22 10.46
N ALA A 191 -4.15 -12.76 11.48
CA ALA A 191 -3.71 -12.66 12.87
C ALA A 191 -2.38 -13.38 13.10
N ARG A 192 -2.22 -14.60 12.54
CA ARG A 192 -0.96 -15.36 12.61
C ARG A 192 0.20 -14.58 11.97
N TRP A 193 -0.03 -13.97 10.82
CA TRP A 193 0.93 -13.07 10.19
C TRP A 193 1.31 -11.91 11.12
N LEU A 194 0.33 -11.18 11.66
CA LEU A 194 0.60 -10.00 12.48
C LEU A 194 1.35 -10.35 13.77
N ARG A 195 1.01 -11.46 14.43
CA ARG A 195 1.77 -11.96 15.58
C ARG A 195 3.22 -12.27 15.23
N ARG A 196 3.46 -12.87 14.07
CA ARG A 196 4.83 -13.16 13.63
C ARG A 196 5.61 -11.88 13.36
N THR A 197 5.00 -10.87 12.73
CA THR A 197 5.66 -9.58 12.48
C THR A 197 5.92 -8.79 13.74
N ALA A 198 5.08 -8.91 14.76
CA ALA A 198 5.29 -8.27 16.07
C ALA A 198 6.60 -8.72 16.76
N SER A 199 7.09 -9.92 16.47
CA SER A 199 8.34 -10.48 17.01
C SER A 199 9.57 -10.23 16.13
N LEU A 200 9.43 -9.62 14.94
CA LEU A 200 10.56 -9.37 14.05
C LEU A 200 11.42 -8.19 14.52
N THR A 201 12.73 -8.38 14.44
CA THR A 201 13.72 -7.36 14.82
C THR A 201 14.29 -6.60 13.61
N VAL A 202 13.70 -6.78 12.43
CA VAL A 202 14.15 -6.14 11.18
C VAL A 202 13.90 -4.63 11.24
N LYS A 203 14.95 -3.82 11.13
CA LYS A 203 14.91 -2.35 11.24
C LYS A 203 15.24 -1.69 9.90
N LEU A 204 14.44 -1.96 8.87
CA LEU A 204 14.60 -1.42 7.52
C LEU A 204 13.41 -0.56 7.11
N GLY A 205 13.65 0.34 6.17
CA GLY A 205 12.63 1.21 5.58
C GLY A 205 12.37 2.50 6.35
N PRO A 206 11.59 3.40 5.76
CA PRO A 206 11.27 4.71 6.33
C PRO A 206 10.26 4.61 7.50
N ARG A 207 10.18 5.67 8.32
CA ARG A 207 9.11 5.76 9.34
C ARG A 207 7.74 5.92 8.68
N LEU A 208 6.79 5.13 9.17
CA LEU A 208 5.39 5.09 8.74
C LEU A 208 4.47 5.32 9.95
N ASP A 209 4.64 6.48 10.59
CA ASP A 209 3.89 6.84 11.80
C ASP A 209 2.54 7.51 11.51
N ALA A 210 1.78 7.77 12.57
CA ALA A 210 0.46 8.42 12.47
C ALA A 210 0.55 9.84 11.91
N ALA A 211 1.66 10.56 12.10
CA ALA A 211 1.84 11.90 11.53
C ALA A 211 1.93 11.84 10.00
N ARG A 212 2.72 10.91 9.48
CA ARG A 212 2.82 10.66 8.03
C ARG A 212 1.49 10.15 7.46
N MET A 213 0.78 9.30 8.18
CA MET A 213 -0.55 8.84 7.75
C MET A 213 -1.54 9.99 7.69
N LEU A 214 -1.57 10.89 8.69
CA LEU A 214 -2.44 12.06 8.71
C LEU A 214 -2.13 13.03 7.55
N TYR A 215 -0.84 13.25 7.26
CA TYR A 215 -0.44 14.02 6.09
C TYR A 215 -1.06 13.44 4.80
N ARG A 216 -0.92 12.13 4.60
CA ARG A 216 -1.52 11.45 3.43
C ARG A 216 -3.04 11.45 3.43
N ALA A 217 -3.67 11.41 4.62
CA ALA A 217 -5.13 11.51 4.74
C ALA A 217 -5.65 12.85 4.24
N ARG A 218 -4.92 13.94 4.50
CA ARG A 218 -5.22 15.29 3.94
C ARG A 218 -5.16 15.29 2.41
N ASP A 219 -4.14 14.68 1.82
CA ASP A 219 -4.01 14.57 0.35
C ASP A 219 -5.17 13.75 -0.25
N TRP A 220 -5.59 12.68 0.40
CA TRP A 220 -6.72 11.86 -0.07
C TRP A 220 -8.05 12.59 0.02
N ALA A 221 -8.28 13.35 1.10
CA ALA A 221 -9.47 14.18 1.24
C ALA A 221 -9.49 15.30 0.21
N ALA A 222 -8.39 16.03 0.02
CA ALA A 222 -8.26 17.05 -1.00
C ALA A 222 -8.51 16.50 -2.42
N SER A 223 -7.97 15.31 -2.72
CA SER A 223 -8.23 14.62 -3.98
C SER A 223 -9.72 14.28 -4.15
N LEU A 224 -10.40 13.82 -3.09
CA LEU A 224 -11.84 13.54 -3.12
C LEU A 224 -12.66 14.81 -3.38
N VAL A 225 -12.34 15.93 -2.74
CA VAL A 225 -12.98 17.23 -2.99
C VAL A 225 -12.91 17.58 -4.48
N ILE A 226 -11.72 17.48 -5.07
CA ILE A 226 -11.47 17.83 -6.48
C ILE A 226 -12.23 16.89 -7.44
N VAL A 227 -12.12 15.57 -7.24
CA VAL A 227 -12.65 14.59 -8.22
C VAL A 227 -14.13 14.31 -8.06
N SER A 228 -14.73 14.60 -6.89
CA SER A 228 -16.13 14.28 -6.66
C SER A 228 -17.08 15.26 -7.31
N ASN A 229 -16.73 16.52 -7.36
CA ASN A 229 -17.67 17.61 -7.66
C ASN A 229 -18.98 17.47 -6.85
N ASP A 230 -18.85 17.02 -5.58
CA ASP A 230 -19.93 16.71 -4.64
C ASP A 230 -19.55 17.31 -3.29
N SER A 231 -20.21 18.40 -2.92
CA SER A 231 -19.89 19.15 -1.70
C SER A 231 -20.07 18.31 -0.44
N ALA A 232 -21.09 17.45 -0.36
CA ALA A 232 -21.34 16.61 0.80
C ALA A 232 -20.23 15.57 0.99
N LEU A 233 -19.75 14.98 -0.10
CA LEU A 233 -18.66 14.01 -0.05
C LEU A 233 -17.32 14.68 0.33
N GLY A 234 -17.08 15.87 -0.20
CA GLY A 234 -15.91 16.69 0.15
C GLY A 234 -15.92 17.12 1.62
N THR A 235 -17.07 17.59 2.12
CA THR A 235 -17.26 17.96 3.53
C THR A 235 -17.01 16.77 4.44
N ALA A 236 -17.62 15.61 4.18
CA ALA A 236 -17.43 14.39 4.99
C ALA A 236 -15.96 13.94 5.03
N ALA A 237 -15.24 14.04 3.91
CA ALA A 237 -13.81 13.69 3.88
C ALA A 237 -12.97 14.68 4.70
N THR A 238 -13.29 15.98 4.65
CA THR A 238 -12.58 17.04 5.40
C THR A 238 -12.83 16.92 6.91
N GLU A 239 -14.07 16.71 7.32
CA GLU A 239 -14.47 16.48 8.71
C GLU A 239 -13.77 15.26 9.29
N LEU A 240 -13.73 14.14 8.53
CA LEU A 240 -13.00 12.94 8.93
C LEU A 240 -11.51 13.23 9.19
N VAL A 241 -10.86 14.02 8.33
CA VAL A 241 -9.46 14.44 8.58
C VAL A 241 -9.34 15.27 9.86
N GLY A 242 -10.31 16.15 10.13
CA GLY A 242 -10.39 16.91 11.38
C GLY A 242 -10.50 15.99 12.61
N MET A 243 -11.34 14.95 12.55
CA MET A 243 -11.47 13.94 13.62
C MET A 243 -10.15 13.18 13.81
N LEU A 244 -9.54 12.68 12.72
CA LEU A 244 -8.25 11.98 12.76
C LEU A 244 -7.13 12.87 13.34
N ALA A 245 -7.15 14.16 13.07
CA ALA A 245 -6.15 15.08 13.63
C ALA A 245 -6.30 15.23 15.16
N LYS A 246 -7.53 15.29 15.66
CA LYS A 246 -7.84 15.42 17.11
C LYS A 246 -7.54 14.14 17.88
N THR A 247 -7.78 12.97 17.30
CA THR A 247 -7.65 11.64 17.94
C THR A 247 -6.37 10.92 17.57
N ARG A 248 -5.35 11.65 17.06
CA ARG A 248 -4.10 11.05 16.61
C ARG A 248 -3.42 10.22 17.70
N PRO A 249 -3.11 8.94 17.46
CA PRO A 249 -2.44 8.09 18.43
C PRO A 249 -1.07 8.63 18.85
N LYS A 250 -0.70 8.37 20.09
CA LYS A 250 0.66 8.62 20.59
C LYS A 250 1.65 7.71 19.85
N PRO A 251 2.91 8.14 19.68
CA PRO A 251 3.95 7.28 19.14
C PRO A 251 4.10 5.99 19.97
N SER A 252 4.14 4.85 19.31
CA SER A 252 4.45 3.53 19.89
C SER A 252 5.81 3.03 19.40
N ALA A 253 6.29 1.92 19.96
CA ALA A 253 7.49 1.26 19.49
C ALA A 253 7.31 0.85 18.00
N PRO A 254 8.28 1.16 17.13
CA PRO A 254 8.16 0.82 15.73
C PRO A 254 8.45 -0.66 15.50
N HIS A 255 7.63 -1.30 14.68
CA HIS A 255 7.82 -2.64 14.13
C HIS A 255 8.04 -2.56 12.63
N LEU A 256 8.60 -3.61 12.04
CA LEU A 256 8.53 -3.75 10.59
C LEU A 256 7.05 -3.91 10.18
N VAL A 257 6.58 -3.02 9.34
CA VAL A 257 5.23 -3.07 8.76
C VAL A 257 5.30 -3.13 7.24
N HIS A 258 4.36 -3.82 6.65
CA HIS A 258 4.19 -3.91 5.20
C HIS A 258 3.77 -2.55 4.59
N GLY A 259 3.08 -1.70 5.38
CA GLY A 259 2.62 -0.37 4.99
C GLY A 259 1.42 -0.34 4.02
N THR A 260 1.05 -1.48 3.46
CA THR A 260 -0.14 -1.68 2.62
C THR A 260 -0.66 -3.12 2.70
N LEU A 261 -0.79 -3.67 3.90
CA LEU A 261 -1.21 -5.05 4.11
C LEU A 261 -2.70 -5.24 3.76
N TYR A 262 -3.00 -5.24 2.47
CA TYR A 262 -4.34 -5.53 1.97
C TYR A 262 -4.64 -7.03 2.03
N ALA A 263 -5.90 -7.40 2.17
CA ALA A 263 -6.32 -8.80 2.15
C ALA A 263 -5.88 -9.58 0.90
N ARG A 264 -5.66 -8.90 -0.23
CA ARG A 264 -5.12 -9.50 -1.46
C ARG A 264 -3.59 -9.73 -1.45
N HIS A 265 -2.87 -9.18 -0.47
CA HIS A 265 -1.42 -9.36 -0.32
C HIS A 265 -1.08 -10.51 0.64
N ILE A 266 -2.09 -11.08 1.30
CA ILE A 266 -1.94 -12.25 2.16
C ILE A 266 -2.58 -13.42 1.44
N LEU A 267 -1.81 -14.50 1.28
CA LEU A 267 -2.22 -15.74 0.63
C LEU A 267 -2.40 -16.83 1.69
N ASP A 268 -3.35 -17.72 1.47
CA ASP A 268 -3.44 -18.98 2.20
C ASP A 268 -2.59 -20.04 1.46
N LEU A 269 -1.51 -20.49 2.08
CA LEU A 269 -0.62 -21.49 1.52
C LEU A 269 -0.98 -22.92 1.97
N GLY A 270 -2.13 -23.07 2.68
CA GLY A 270 -2.60 -24.35 3.24
C GLY A 270 -2.16 -24.51 4.70
N ASP A 271 -0.88 -24.43 4.97
CA ASP A 271 -0.25 -24.57 6.30
C ASP A 271 -0.07 -23.23 7.04
N GLY A 272 -0.14 -22.10 6.32
CA GLY A 272 -0.02 -20.77 6.92
C GLY A 272 -0.14 -19.63 5.92
N PRO A 273 0.03 -18.37 6.40
CA PRO A 273 -0.04 -17.22 5.53
C PRO A 273 1.26 -16.97 4.77
N GLY A 274 1.13 -16.58 3.49
CA GLY A 274 2.21 -16.00 2.70
C GLY A 274 1.94 -14.54 2.39
N VAL A 275 2.94 -13.65 2.49
CA VAL A 275 2.73 -12.21 2.24
C VAL A 275 3.60 -11.69 1.12
N ILE A 276 2.97 -11.03 0.16
CA ILE A 276 3.56 -10.52 -1.09
C ILE A 276 3.42 -9.00 -1.21
N ASP A 277 4.14 -8.38 -2.15
CA ASP A 277 4.05 -6.95 -2.54
C ASP A 277 4.58 -5.95 -1.49
N TRP A 278 5.83 -6.11 -1.09
CA TRP A 278 6.51 -5.37 -0.03
C TRP A 278 7.02 -3.96 -0.38
N GLN A 279 6.65 -3.38 -1.48
CA GLN A 279 7.18 -2.10 -1.98
C GLN A 279 6.96 -0.89 -1.06
N ARG A 280 6.09 -0.98 -0.08
CA ARG A 280 5.70 0.11 0.81
C ARG A 280 6.08 -0.11 2.26
N PHE A 281 6.94 -1.07 2.51
CA PHE A 281 7.39 -1.42 3.85
C PHE A 281 8.05 -0.26 4.59
N GLY A 282 8.14 -0.37 5.90
CA GLY A 282 8.81 0.60 6.75
C GLY A 282 8.69 0.27 8.23
N GLN A 283 9.03 1.24 9.06
CA GLN A 283 8.98 1.15 10.50
C GLN A 283 7.76 1.90 11.03
N GLY A 284 6.80 1.20 11.61
CA GLY A 284 5.55 1.80 12.07
C GLY A 284 4.85 0.98 13.14
N PRO A 285 3.69 1.45 13.63
CA PRO A 285 2.87 0.70 14.57
C PRO A 285 2.21 -0.50 13.88
N LEU A 286 2.02 -1.60 14.62
CA LEU A 286 1.32 -2.79 14.11
C LEU A 286 -0.10 -2.47 13.64
N GLU A 287 -0.75 -1.52 14.29
CA GLU A 287 -2.10 -1.04 13.99
C GLU A 287 -2.23 -0.46 12.58
N LEU A 288 -1.13 -0.01 11.96
CA LEU A 288 -1.13 0.43 10.56
C LEU A 288 -1.47 -0.72 9.60
N ASP A 289 -0.82 -1.85 9.75
CA ASP A 289 -1.07 -3.04 8.92
C ASP A 289 -2.39 -3.72 9.31
N ALA A 290 -2.67 -3.84 10.61
CA ALA A 290 -3.94 -4.35 11.12
C ALA A 290 -5.13 -3.54 10.62
N GLY A 291 -5.08 -2.21 10.73
CA GLY A 291 -6.11 -1.29 10.24
C GLY A 291 -6.24 -1.33 8.72
N THR A 292 -5.13 -1.53 8.00
CA THR A 292 -5.15 -1.70 6.54
C THR A 292 -5.86 -3.01 6.13
N PHE A 293 -5.55 -4.11 6.77
CA PHE A 293 -6.22 -5.39 6.55
C PHE A 293 -7.72 -5.27 6.83
N LEU A 294 -8.09 -4.84 8.04
CA LEU A 294 -9.49 -4.67 8.44
C LEU A 294 -10.26 -3.73 7.49
N ALA A 295 -9.70 -2.58 7.12
CA ALA A 295 -10.35 -1.67 6.17
C ALA A 295 -10.63 -2.32 4.81
N THR A 296 -9.75 -3.20 4.34
CA THR A 296 -9.97 -3.91 3.07
C THR A 296 -11.02 -5.01 3.18
N ILE A 297 -11.13 -5.66 4.35
CA ILE A 297 -12.19 -6.63 4.63
C ILE A 297 -13.53 -5.91 4.79
N SER A 298 -13.62 -4.86 5.63
CA SER A 298 -14.83 -4.05 5.80
C SER A 298 -15.39 -3.55 4.48
N ARG A 299 -14.52 -3.11 3.56
CA ARG A 299 -14.94 -2.68 2.23
C ARG A 299 -15.72 -3.76 1.48
N LEU A 300 -15.39 -5.04 1.67
CA LEU A 300 -16.14 -6.14 1.02
C LEU A 300 -17.57 -6.23 1.54
N GLY A 301 -17.79 -6.12 2.86
CA GLY A 301 -19.12 -6.12 3.46
C GLY A 301 -19.92 -4.85 3.15
N LEU A 302 -19.28 -3.67 3.28
CA LEU A 302 -19.93 -2.38 3.03
C LEU A 302 -20.39 -2.20 1.57
N LEU A 303 -19.70 -2.83 0.63
CA LEU A 303 -20.03 -2.72 -0.80
C LEU A 303 -20.81 -3.93 -1.34
N HIS A 304 -20.96 -4.99 -0.55
CA HIS A 304 -21.64 -6.24 -0.93
C HIS A 304 -22.26 -6.87 0.31
N GLU A 305 -23.53 -6.62 0.56
CA GLU A 305 -24.27 -7.08 1.74
C GLU A 305 -24.20 -8.59 1.92
N SER A 306 -24.25 -9.35 0.83
CA SER A 306 -24.10 -10.83 0.84
C SER A 306 -22.77 -11.32 1.41
N ARG A 307 -21.82 -10.43 1.69
CA ARG A 307 -20.51 -10.76 2.30
C ARG A 307 -20.42 -10.35 3.78
N ALA A 308 -21.45 -9.73 4.33
CA ALA A 308 -21.43 -9.15 5.68
C ALA A 308 -21.08 -10.19 6.76
N THR A 309 -21.66 -11.39 6.69
CA THR A 309 -21.39 -12.48 7.64
C THR A 309 -19.93 -12.93 7.59
N GLU A 310 -19.39 -13.17 6.40
CA GLU A 310 -18.00 -13.60 6.24
C GLU A 310 -17.00 -12.52 6.66
N VAL A 311 -17.33 -11.26 6.42
CA VAL A 311 -16.55 -10.13 6.89
C VAL A 311 -16.54 -10.06 8.40
N ALA A 312 -17.70 -10.22 9.08
CA ALA A 312 -17.79 -10.24 10.52
C ALA A 312 -16.96 -11.38 11.13
N GLN A 313 -17.06 -12.60 10.57
CA GLN A 313 -16.24 -13.73 11.01
C GLN A 313 -14.74 -13.49 10.82
N ALA A 314 -14.33 -12.85 9.72
CA ALA A 314 -12.92 -12.51 9.48
C ALA A 314 -12.42 -11.45 10.47
N GLU A 315 -13.21 -10.43 10.78
CA GLU A 315 -12.88 -9.39 11.75
C GLU A 315 -12.79 -9.98 13.17
N GLU A 316 -13.76 -10.79 13.57
CA GLU A 316 -13.78 -11.45 14.89
C GLU A 316 -12.58 -12.37 15.09
N ALA A 317 -12.30 -13.25 14.13
CA ALA A 317 -11.16 -14.17 14.19
C ALA A 317 -9.83 -13.41 14.23
N PHE A 318 -9.69 -12.33 13.44
CA PHE A 318 -8.51 -11.49 13.46
C PHE A 318 -8.32 -10.79 14.79
N LEU A 319 -9.35 -10.15 15.35
CA LEU A 319 -9.28 -9.42 16.61
C LEU A 319 -9.01 -10.38 17.79
N THR A 320 -9.66 -11.53 17.82
CA THR A 320 -9.39 -12.59 18.80
C THR A 320 -7.94 -13.08 18.69
N GLY A 321 -7.48 -13.37 17.48
CA GLY A 321 -6.12 -13.84 17.22
C GLY A 321 -5.04 -12.79 17.51
N THR A 322 -5.35 -11.50 17.55
CA THR A 322 -4.41 -10.41 17.85
C THR A 322 -4.62 -9.77 19.22
N ALA A 323 -5.44 -10.39 20.07
CA ALA A 323 -5.69 -9.88 21.43
C ALA A 323 -4.37 -9.67 22.22
N GLY A 324 -4.25 -8.54 22.88
CA GLY A 324 -3.11 -8.17 23.71
C GLY A 324 -1.90 -7.56 22.97
N ILE A 325 -1.90 -7.50 21.61
CA ILE A 325 -0.79 -6.91 20.85
C ILE A 325 -1.14 -5.61 20.11
N LEU A 326 -2.41 -5.23 20.10
CA LEU A 326 -2.89 -4.02 19.43
C LEU A 326 -3.57 -3.09 20.44
N ASP A 327 -3.32 -1.77 20.29
CA ASP A 327 -4.12 -0.75 20.96
C ASP A 327 -5.44 -0.54 20.19
N PRO A 328 -6.62 -0.73 20.82
CA PRO A 328 -7.90 -0.65 20.11
C PRO A 328 -8.20 0.75 19.53
N ARG A 329 -7.76 1.83 20.21
CA ARG A 329 -7.98 3.20 19.73
C ARG A 329 -7.10 3.51 18.52
N ALA A 330 -5.80 3.14 18.60
CA ALA A 330 -4.88 3.30 17.48
C ALA A 330 -5.32 2.44 16.28
N LEU A 331 -5.82 1.22 16.51
CA LEU A 331 -6.37 0.36 15.46
C LEU A 331 -7.57 1.01 14.77
N ALA A 332 -8.54 1.52 15.53
CA ALA A 332 -9.71 2.22 14.99
C ALA A 332 -9.29 3.43 14.15
N TRP A 333 -8.32 4.21 14.63
CA TRP A 333 -7.76 5.36 13.94
C TRP A 333 -7.11 4.98 12.60
N HIS A 334 -6.23 3.98 12.59
CA HIS A 334 -5.57 3.52 11.36
C HIS A 334 -6.56 2.91 10.37
N ARG A 335 -7.55 2.16 10.85
CA ARG A 335 -8.65 1.61 10.03
C ARG A 335 -9.47 2.73 9.39
N ALA A 336 -9.83 3.79 10.14
CA ALA A 336 -10.53 4.96 9.63
C ALA A 336 -9.73 5.70 8.55
N ALA A 337 -8.46 5.98 8.80
CA ALA A 337 -7.57 6.61 7.82
C ALA A 337 -7.45 5.79 6.52
N MET A 338 -7.42 4.47 6.64
CA MET A 338 -7.32 3.59 5.47
C MET A 338 -8.65 3.50 4.70
N LEU A 339 -9.81 3.55 5.38
CA LEU A 339 -11.12 3.64 4.70
C LEU A 339 -11.26 4.93 3.89
N LEU A 340 -10.77 6.07 4.39
CA LEU A 340 -10.68 7.31 3.60
C LEU A 340 -9.84 7.11 2.33
N ARG A 341 -8.69 6.45 2.43
CA ARG A 341 -7.87 6.10 1.25
C ARG A 341 -8.64 5.22 0.27
N LEU A 342 -9.39 4.24 0.77
CA LEU A 342 -10.19 3.35 -0.08
C LEU A 342 -11.36 4.10 -0.72
N ALA A 343 -12.00 5.03 -0.03
CA ALA A 343 -13.02 5.92 -0.58
C ALA A 343 -12.46 6.76 -1.73
N ASN A 344 -11.30 7.40 -1.52
CA ASN A 344 -10.63 8.18 -2.58
C ASN A 344 -10.28 7.33 -3.82
N LYS A 345 -10.04 6.02 -3.68
CA LYS A 345 -9.73 5.16 -4.83
C LYS A 345 -10.95 4.70 -5.61
N GLN A 346 -12.19 4.92 -5.15
CA GLN A 346 -13.40 4.42 -5.84
C GLN A 346 -13.55 5.05 -7.23
N HIS A 347 -13.29 6.35 -7.38
CA HIS A 347 -13.44 7.06 -8.66
C HIS A 347 -12.63 6.45 -9.83
N ARG A 348 -11.58 5.70 -9.52
CA ARG A 348 -10.72 5.07 -10.55
C ARG A 348 -11.24 3.70 -11.00
N ARG A 349 -12.31 3.18 -10.37
CA ARG A 349 -12.71 1.78 -10.51
C ARG A 349 -14.14 1.59 -10.98
N HIS A 350 -15.03 2.52 -10.64
CA HIS A 350 -16.47 2.37 -10.83
C HIS A 350 -17.08 3.69 -11.28
N ASP A 351 -18.04 3.64 -12.19
CA ASP A 351 -18.74 4.82 -12.65
C ASP A 351 -19.71 5.34 -11.55
N ASP A 352 -20.34 4.42 -10.78
CA ASP A 352 -21.19 4.70 -9.62
C ASP A 352 -20.42 4.79 -8.29
N TRP A 353 -19.25 5.38 -8.30
CA TRP A 353 -18.33 5.35 -7.18
C TRP A 353 -18.74 6.20 -5.97
N ARG A 354 -19.58 7.25 -6.16
CA ARG A 354 -19.95 8.17 -5.07
C ARG A 354 -20.71 7.50 -3.93
N PRO A 355 -21.77 6.70 -4.14
CA PRO A 355 -22.41 5.94 -3.06
C PRO A 355 -21.44 5.02 -2.31
N ARG A 356 -20.54 4.37 -3.03
CA ARG A 356 -19.50 3.51 -2.47
C ARG A 356 -18.52 4.29 -1.59
N ALA A 357 -18.10 5.47 -2.03
CA ALA A 357 -17.24 6.34 -1.24
C ALA A 357 -17.94 6.85 0.02
N ARG A 358 -19.24 7.22 -0.06
CA ARG A 358 -20.03 7.62 1.12
C ARG A 358 -20.13 6.52 2.17
N ALA A 359 -20.41 5.28 1.77
CA ALA A 359 -20.45 4.14 2.69
C ALA A 359 -19.12 3.96 3.44
N LEU A 360 -18.00 4.06 2.72
CA LEU A 360 -16.66 3.93 3.31
C LEU A 360 -16.33 5.11 4.25
N LEU A 361 -16.71 6.34 3.89
CA LEU A 361 -16.53 7.53 4.75
C LEU A 361 -17.40 7.48 6.00
N GLY A 362 -18.65 7.01 5.90
CA GLY A 362 -19.53 6.83 7.05
C GLY A 362 -18.95 5.87 8.08
N GLU A 363 -18.45 4.71 7.65
CA GLU A 363 -17.76 3.76 8.54
C GLU A 363 -16.46 4.33 9.10
N ALA A 364 -15.70 5.07 8.28
CA ALA A 364 -14.48 5.73 8.75
C ALA A 364 -14.76 6.77 9.84
N ALA A 365 -15.82 7.56 9.70
CA ALA A 365 -16.22 8.55 10.70
C ALA A 365 -16.65 7.89 12.02
N ARG A 366 -17.43 6.79 11.95
CA ARG A 366 -17.82 6.00 13.13
C ARG A 366 -16.59 5.47 13.90
N LEU A 367 -15.60 4.93 13.20
CA LEU A 367 -14.36 4.43 13.79
C LEU A 367 -13.48 5.56 14.36
N ALA A 368 -13.39 6.70 13.67
CA ALA A 368 -12.63 7.85 14.16
C ALA A 368 -13.24 8.46 15.42
N ALA A 369 -14.58 8.42 15.57
CA ALA A 369 -15.26 8.80 16.79
C ALA A 369 -14.96 7.82 17.96
N ALA A 370 -14.89 6.53 17.68
CA ALA A 370 -14.54 5.52 18.69
C ALA A 370 -13.05 5.56 19.11
N ALA A 371 -12.19 6.22 18.34
CA ALA A 371 -10.77 6.39 18.68
C ALA A 371 -10.51 7.54 19.67
N GLY A 372 -11.48 8.44 19.87
CA GLY A 372 -11.43 9.53 20.88
C GLY A 372 -11.90 9.08 22.21
#